data_4d70b60d6d0099cc954b32ab43529bc1
#
_entry.id   4d70b60d6d0099cc954b32ab43529bc1
#
_cell.length_a   1.000
_cell.length_b   1.000
_cell.length_c   1.000
_cell.angle_alpha   90.00
_cell.angle_beta   90.00
_cell.angle_gamma   90.00
#
_symmetry.space_group_name_H-M   'P 1'
#
loop_
_entity.id
_entity.type
_entity.pdbx_description
1 polymer ?
#
loop_
_entity_poly.entity_id
_entity_poly.type
_entity_poly.pdbx_seq_one_letter_code
_entity_poly.pdbx_strand_id
1 'polypeptide(L)'
;MLTLLLACLAGCAANQGADTPAYGNLLAALVPAQESGIAGDAAMRLAASYPPAQTRFALQHAAQDGFGTDLLARLRAQGYAVAEFSTQAPATATLQPPAAEAIALRYVLDMAAPPGLARLTLYAGGESLSRAYLLDEGAARPASAWIRREAAP
;
A
#
# COMPACT_ATOMS: atom_id res chain seq x y z
N MET A 1 43.09 -16.01 50.40
CA MET A 1 42.56 -16.54 49.13
C MET A 1 41.27 -15.84 48.86
N LEU A 2 41.30 -14.88 47.94
CA LEU A 2 40.14 -14.03 47.60
C LEU A 2 39.64 -14.48 46.23
N THR A 3 38.48 -15.15 46.20
CA THR A 3 37.88 -15.69 44.98
C THR A 3 36.97 -14.62 44.38
N LEU A 4 37.39 -14.05 43.25
CA LEU A 4 36.68 -13.05 42.50
C LEU A 4 35.60 -13.72 41.62
N LEU A 5 34.32 -13.51 41.93
CA LEU A 5 33.18 -14.04 41.17
C LEU A 5 32.83 -13.05 40.07
N LEU A 6 33.16 -13.36 38.81
CA LEU A 6 32.85 -12.55 37.63
C LEU A 6 31.48 -12.94 37.12
N ALA A 7 30.47 -12.11 37.39
CA ALA A 7 29.11 -12.28 36.88
C ALA A 7 29.04 -11.75 35.43
N CYS A 8 28.91 -12.65 34.45
CA CYS A 8 28.61 -12.30 33.07
C CYS A 8 27.14 -11.89 32.94
N LEU A 9 26.87 -10.60 32.82
CA LEU A 9 25.54 -10.10 32.35
C LEU A 9 25.45 -10.32 30.84
N ALA A 10 24.81 -11.42 30.43
CA ALA A 10 24.35 -11.61 29.06
C ALA A 10 23.14 -10.69 28.84
N GLY A 11 23.39 -9.51 28.30
CA GLY A 11 22.35 -8.62 27.82
C GLY A 11 21.65 -9.26 26.59
N CYS A 12 20.43 -9.74 26.78
CA CYS A 12 19.55 -10.02 25.66
C CYS A 12 19.27 -8.70 24.94
N ALA A 13 19.98 -8.41 23.86
CA ALA A 13 19.55 -7.41 22.89
C ALA A 13 18.25 -7.93 22.24
N ALA A 14 17.11 -7.51 22.78
CA ALA A 14 15.83 -7.66 22.09
C ALA A 14 15.96 -6.85 20.79
N ASN A 15 16.13 -7.56 19.69
CA ASN A 15 16.03 -6.98 18.35
C ASN A 15 14.57 -6.59 18.17
N GLN A 16 14.20 -5.38 18.57
CA GLN A 16 12.94 -4.76 18.19
C GLN A 16 13.07 -4.45 16.69
N GLY A 17 12.79 -5.46 15.88
CA GLY A 17 12.44 -5.20 14.49
C GLY A 17 11.29 -4.21 14.52
N ALA A 18 11.53 -2.98 14.10
CA ALA A 18 10.46 -2.04 13.85
C ALA A 18 9.49 -2.76 12.93
N ASP A 19 8.28 -3.03 13.41
CA ASP A 19 7.17 -3.53 12.58
C ASP A 19 6.91 -2.48 11.50
N THR A 20 7.65 -2.58 10.41
CA THR A 20 7.33 -1.81 9.21
C THR A 20 5.97 -2.31 8.77
N PRO A 21 4.93 -1.47 8.72
CA PRO A 21 3.62 -1.92 8.30
C PRO A 21 3.75 -2.65 6.98
N ALA A 22 3.30 -3.90 6.90
CA ALA A 22 3.31 -4.64 5.66
C ALA A 22 2.33 -3.99 4.70
N TYR A 23 2.84 -3.39 3.62
CA TYR A 23 2.03 -2.87 2.52
C TYR A 23 1.89 -3.93 1.43
N GLY A 24 0.80 -3.86 0.67
CA GLY A 24 0.51 -4.78 -0.41
C GLY A 24 -0.78 -5.57 -0.17
N ASN A 25 -0.98 -6.60 -0.98
CA ASN A 25 -2.06 -7.56 -0.79
C ASN A 25 -1.62 -8.61 0.24
N LEU A 26 -2.24 -8.59 1.41
CA LEU A 26 -1.99 -9.54 2.51
C LEU A 26 -2.97 -10.73 2.48
N LEU A 27 -3.84 -10.80 1.48
CA LEU A 27 -4.83 -11.87 1.30
C LEU A 27 -4.26 -12.98 0.43
N ALA A 28 -4.09 -14.16 1.00
CA ALA A 28 -3.48 -15.30 0.31
C ALA A 28 -4.37 -15.93 -0.80
N ALA A 29 -5.63 -15.56 -0.93
CA ALA A 29 -6.61 -16.32 -1.71
C ALA A 29 -7.65 -15.47 -2.47
N LEU A 30 -7.31 -14.30 -2.95
CA LEU A 30 -8.18 -13.59 -3.88
C LEU A 30 -8.09 -14.20 -5.27
N VAL A 31 -9.25 -14.36 -5.93
CA VAL A 31 -9.27 -14.70 -7.35
C VAL A 31 -9.10 -13.44 -8.21
N PRO A 32 -8.56 -13.57 -9.45
CA PRO A 32 -8.26 -12.40 -10.29
C PRO A 32 -9.44 -11.44 -10.51
N ALA A 33 -10.67 -11.97 -10.59
CA ALA A 33 -11.86 -11.14 -10.76
C ALA A 33 -12.19 -10.28 -9.53
N GLN A 34 -11.89 -10.78 -8.32
CA GLN A 34 -12.03 -10.01 -7.07
C GLN A 34 -10.98 -8.91 -7.00
N GLU A 35 -9.72 -9.23 -7.29
CA GLU A 35 -8.62 -8.25 -7.34
C GLU A 35 -8.93 -7.13 -8.34
N SER A 36 -9.36 -7.49 -9.54
CA SER A 36 -9.72 -6.55 -10.61
C SER A 36 -10.90 -5.65 -10.23
N GLY A 37 -11.92 -6.20 -9.56
CA GLY A 37 -13.05 -5.43 -9.06
C GLY A 37 -12.63 -4.38 -8.03
N ILE A 38 -11.83 -4.78 -7.05
CA ILE A 38 -11.31 -3.88 -6.00
C ILE A 38 -10.38 -2.82 -6.61
N ALA A 39 -9.49 -3.21 -7.55
CA ALA A 39 -8.57 -2.28 -8.22
C ALA A 39 -9.31 -1.25 -9.06
N GLY A 40 -10.39 -1.65 -9.74
CA GLY A 40 -11.24 -0.73 -10.50
C GLY A 40 -11.90 0.32 -9.62
N ASP A 41 -12.48 -0.09 -8.50
CA ASP A 41 -13.11 0.82 -7.54
C ASP A 41 -12.08 1.75 -6.87
N ALA A 42 -10.88 1.24 -6.54
CA ALA A 42 -9.77 2.02 -6.01
C ALA A 42 -9.31 3.11 -7.00
N ALA A 43 -9.13 2.76 -8.28
CA ALA A 43 -8.73 3.71 -9.31
C ALA A 43 -9.78 4.81 -9.51
N MET A 44 -11.07 4.47 -9.53
CA MET A 44 -12.15 5.46 -9.58
C MET A 44 -12.16 6.37 -8.36
N ARG A 45 -11.90 5.83 -7.16
CA ARG A 45 -11.83 6.63 -5.94
C ARG A 45 -10.65 7.60 -5.96
N LEU A 46 -9.49 7.16 -6.41
CA LEU A 46 -8.33 8.03 -6.56
C LEU A 46 -8.60 9.13 -7.58
N ALA A 47 -9.23 8.81 -8.72
CA ALA A 47 -9.57 9.81 -9.74
C ALA A 47 -10.55 10.88 -9.24
N ALA A 48 -11.46 10.53 -8.35
CA ALA A 48 -12.38 11.48 -7.73
C ALA A 48 -11.69 12.45 -6.74
N SER A 49 -10.55 12.05 -6.17
CA SER A 49 -9.80 12.87 -5.19
C SER A 49 -8.60 13.60 -5.80
N TYR A 50 -8.00 13.02 -6.84
CA TYR A 50 -6.76 13.47 -7.45
C TYR A 50 -6.91 13.50 -8.97
N PRO A 51 -7.17 14.67 -9.61
CA PRO A 51 -7.36 14.75 -11.06
C PRO A 51 -6.11 14.27 -11.84
N PRO A 52 -6.25 13.38 -12.86
CA PRO A 52 -5.10 12.77 -13.56
C PRO A 52 -4.13 13.77 -14.18
N ALA A 53 -4.66 14.86 -14.77
CA ALA A 53 -3.85 15.87 -15.46
C ALA A 53 -2.88 16.62 -14.54
N GLN A 54 -3.10 16.60 -13.23
CA GLN A 54 -2.36 17.37 -12.24
C GLN A 54 -1.65 16.47 -11.21
N THR A 55 -1.84 15.16 -11.31
CA THR A 55 -1.37 14.23 -10.28
C THR A 55 -0.37 13.25 -10.86
N ARG A 56 0.73 13.10 -10.15
CA ARG A 56 1.70 12.03 -10.32
C ARG A 56 1.72 11.20 -9.04
N PHE A 57 1.67 9.88 -9.14
CA PHE A 57 1.84 8.99 -8.01
C PHE A 57 3.23 8.37 -7.98
N ALA A 58 3.77 8.18 -6.77
CA ALA A 58 4.97 7.40 -6.53
C ALA A 58 4.64 6.25 -5.56
N LEU A 59 4.62 5.03 -6.08
CA LEU A 59 4.36 3.86 -5.25
C LEU A 59 5.53 3.61 -4.30
N GLN A 60 5.24 3.40 -3.01
CA GLN A 60 6.25 3.31 -1.96
C GLN A 60 6.57 1.86 -1.54
N HIS A 61 6.01 0.87 -2.22
CA HIS A 61 6.30 -0.56 -2.04
C HIS A 61 6.12 -1.30 -3.35
N ALA A 62 6.68 -2.51 -3.46
CA ALA A 62 6.53 -3.32 -4.67
C ALA A 62 5.07 -3.77 -4.85
N ALA A 63 4.51 -3.60 -6.04
CA ALA A 63 3.19 -4.08 -6.44
C ALA A 63 3.35 -5.33 -7.31
N GLN A 64 3.71 -6.45 -6.68
CA GLN A 64 3.92 -7.74 -7.37
C GLN A 64 2.71 -8.66 -7.33
N ASP A 65 1.68 -8.27 -6.58
CA ASP A 65 0.40 -8.97 -6.50
C ASP A 65 -0.56 -8.54 -7.63
N GLY A 66 -1.60 -9.35 -7.88
CA GLY A 66 -2.56 -9.11 -8.96
C GLY A 66 -3.33 -7.80 -8.78
N PHE A 67 -3.75 -7.48 -7.54
CA PHE A 67 -4.41 -6.21 -7.24
C PHE A 67 -3.52 -5.01 -7.57
N GLY A 68 -2.27 -5.01 -7.10
CA GLY A 68 -1.33 -3.90 -7.33
C GLY A 68 -1.03 -3.70 -8.81
N THR A 69 -0.78 -4.79 -9.53
CA THR A 69 -0.55 -4.77 -10.97
C THR A 69 -1.74 -4.17 -11.73
N ASP A 70 -2.96 -4.58 -11.42
CA ASP A 70 -4.17 -4.08 -12.08
C ASP A 70 -4.46 -2.62 -11.69
N LEU A 71 -4.27 -2.24 -10.42
CA LEU A 71 -4.38 -0.86 -9.97
C LEU A 71 -3.46 0.08 -10.76
N LEU A 72 -2.18 -0.29 -10.90
CA LEU A 72 -1.21 0.51 -11.65
C LEU A 72 -1.58 0.62 -13.13
N ALA A 73 -2.02 -0.48 -13.76
CA ALA A 73 -2.48 -0.48 -15.14
C ALA A 73 -3.67 0.47 -15.34
N ARG A 74 -4.65 0.44 -14.43
CA ARG A 74 -5.83 1.33 -14.49
C ARG A 74 -5.48 2.79 -14.28
N LEU A 75 -4.61 3.11 -13.34
CA LEU A 75 -4.15 4.49 -13.12
C LEU A 75 -3.46 5.03 -14.38
N ARG A 76 -2.59 4.24 -15.02
CA ARG A 76 -1.94 4.63 -16.28
C ARG A 76 -2.96 4.81 -17.40
N ALA A 77 -3.92 3.91 -17.52
CA ALA A 77 -4.99 4.03 -18.52
C ALA A 77 -5.85 5.29 -18.34
N GLN A 78 -5.98 5.79 -17.10
CA GLN A 78 -6.65 7.05 -16.79
C GLN A 78 -5.76 8.29 -16.98
N GLY A 79 -4.51 8.11 -17.41
CA GLY A 79 -3.58 9.21 -17.71
C GLY A 79 -2.70 9.66 -16.55
N TYR A 80 -2.61 8.89 -15.46
CA TYR A 80 -1.66 9.19 -14.39
C TYR A 80 -0.23 8.83 -14.78
N ALA A 81 0.71 9.69 -14.43
CA ALA A 81 2.11 9.31 -14.34
C ALA A 81 2.32 8.54 -13.02
N VAL A 82 2.73 7.28 -13.09
CA VAL A 82 2.97 6.42 -11.93
C VAL A 82 4.40 5.95 -11.93
N ALA A 83 5.18 6.37 -10.92
CA ALA A 83 6.50 5.84 -10.63
C ALA A 83 6.35 4.59 -9.75
N GLU A 84 6.94 3.48 -10.19
CA GLU A 84 6.96 2.25 -9.42
C GLU A 84 8.09 2.25 -8.39
N PHE A 85 7.89 1.51 -7.32
CA PHE A 85 8.92 1.31 -6.31
C PHE A 85 10.09 0.51 -6.90
N SER A 86 11.30 1.03 -6.73
CA SER A 86 12.53 0.36 -7.10
C SER A 86 13.51 0.39 -5.93
N THR A 87 14.07 -0.76 -5.60
CA THR A 87 15.15 -0.87 -4.62
C THR A 87 16.50 -0.44 -5.19
N GLN A 88 16.61 -0.28 -6.50
CA GLN A 88 17.79 0.26 -7.16
C GLN A 88 17.70 1.79 -7.17
N ALA A 89 18.59 2.45 -6.44
CA ALA A 89 18.80 3.88 -6.63
C ALA A 89 19.22 4.12 -8.08
N PRO A 90 18.64 5.09 -8.81
CA PRO A 90 19.05 5.37 -10.17
C PRO A 90 20.52 5.80 -10.16
N ALA A 91 21.37 5.04 -10.85
CA ALA A 91 22.80 5.29 -10.94
C ALA A 91 23.15 6.59 -11.69
N THR A 92 22.17 7.25 -12.28
CA THR A 92 22.30 8.52 -13.00
C THR A 92 21.06 9.38 -12.76
N ALA A 93 21.14 10.26 -11.78
CA ALA A 93 20.24 11.42 -11.71
C ALA A 93 20.64 12.39 -12.87
N THR A 94 20.33 12.04 -14.09
CA THR A 94 20.43 12.95 -15.23
C THR A 94 19.28 13.95 -15.11
N LEU A 95 19.61 15.20 -14.80
CA LEU A 95 18.91 16.47 -15.07
C LEU A 95 17.43 16.34 -15.53
N GLN A 96 16.63 15.64 -14.76
CA GLN A 96 15.20 15.69 -14.97
C GLN A 96 14.69 16.95 -14.28
N PRO A 97 13.87 17.78 -14.95
CA PRO A 97 13.30 18.96 -14.30
C PRO A 97 12.63 18.51 -13.00
N PRO A 98 12.60 19.38 -11.94
CA PRO A 98 12.00 19.02 -10.68
C PRO A 98 10.61 18.46 -10.97
N ALA A 99 10.46 17.16 -10.79
CA ALA A 99 9.19 16.48 -11.00
C ALA A 99 8.21 17.15 -10.04
N ALA A 100 7.09 17.65 -10.57
CA ALA A 100 5.97 18.08 -9.73
C ALA A 100 5.83 17.03 -8.63
N GLU A 101 5.77 17.48 -7.38
CA GLU A 101 5.90 16.66 -6.19
C GLU A 101 4.95 15.46 -6.29
N ALA A 102 5.52 14.26 -6.44
CA ALA A 102 4.71 13.07 -6.65
C ALA A 102 4.04 12.68 -5.33
N ILE A 103 2.76 12.41 -5.38
CA ILE A 103 2.01 11.94 -4.23
C ILE A 103 2.44 10.51 -3.91
N ALA A 104 2.96 10.30 -2.70
CA ALA A 104 3.29 8.97 -2.22
C ALA A 104 2.01 8.12 -2.15
N LEU A 105 2.02 6.96 -2.79
CA LEU A 105 0.90 6.01 -2.81
C LEU A 105 1.34 4.70 -2.14
N ARG A 106 0.53 4.22 -1.21
CA ARG A 106 0.66 2.91 -0.58
C ARG A 106 -0.72 2.29 -0.48
N TYR A 107 -0.78 0.97 -0.39
CA TYR A 107 -2.03 0.27 -0.10
C TYR A 107 -1.81 -0.91 0.84
N VAL A 108 -2.87 -1.26 1.54
CA VAL A 108 -3.02 -2.51 2.29
C VAL A 108 -4.35 -3.11 1.92
N LEU A 109 -4.34 -4.36 1.47
CA LEU A 109 -5.53 -5.15 1.24
C LEU A 109 -5.48 -6.34 2.20
N ASP A 110 -6.32 -6.32 3.22
CA ASP A 110 -6.31 -7.28 4.32
C ASP A 110 -7.73 -7.79 4.65
N MET A 111 -7.82 -8.75 5.57
CA MET A 111 -9.11 -9.19 6.10
C MET A 111 -9.63 -8.19 7.11
N ALA A 112 -10.89 -7.78 6.95
CA ALA A 112 -11.62 -7.07 7.98
C ALA A 112 -12.30 -8.08 8.93
N ALA A 113 -12.63 -7.66 10.14
CA ALA A 113 -13.55 -8.39 10.98
C ALA A 113 -14.99 -7.90 10.69
N PRO A 114 -15.98 -8.78 10.52
CA PRO A 114 -15.96 -10.24 10.64
C PRO A 114 -15.38 -10.99 9.41
N PRO A 115 -15.20 -12.32 9.49
CA PRO A 115 -14.71 -13.13 8.37
C PRO A 115 -15.55 -12.97 7.09
N GLY A 116 -14.90 -13.09 5.93
CA GLY A 116 -15.54 -12.91 4.62
C GLY A 116 -15.57 -11.48 4.09
N LEU A 117 -15.08 -10.51 4.87
CA LEU A 117 -14.88 -9.14 4.43
C LEU A 117 -13.39 -8.85 4.20
N ALA A 118 -13.05 -8.40 3.01
CA ALA A 118 -11.77 -7.77 2.74
C ALA A 118 -11.86 -6.27 3.03
N ARG A 119 -10.74 -5.65 3.38
CA ARG A 119 -10.62 -4.21 3.53
C ARG A 119 -9.46 -3.72 2.68
N LEU A 120 -9.73 -2.76 1.82
CA LEU A 120 -8.70 -1.97 1.16
C LEU A 120 -8.50 -0.67 1.93
N THR A 121 -7.24 -0.34 2.19
CA THR A 121 -6.82 0.98 2.66
C THR A 121 -5.78 1.54 1.70
N LEU A 122 -6.06 2.68 1.11
CA LEU A 122 -5.15 3.46 0.28
C LEU A 122 -4.60 4.61 1.13
N TYR A 123 -3.29 4.86 1.03
CA TYR A 123 -2.63 6.01 1.64
C TYR A 123 -2.10 6.89 0.52
N ALA A 124 -2.60 8.12 0.42
CA ALA A 124 -2.20 9.07 -0.61
C ALA A 124 -2.30 10.50 -0.08
N GLY A 125 -1.31 11.33 -0.34
CA GLY A 125 -1.35 12.78 -0.05
C GLY A 125 -1.57 13.13 1.43
N GLY A 126 -1.09 12.33 2.38
CA GLY A 126 -1.32 12.54 3.80
C GLY A 126 -2.70 12.10 4.30
N GLU A 127 -3.42 11.34 3.48
CA GLU A 127 -4.74 10.80 3.81
C GLU A 127 -4.77 9.28 3.70
N SER A 128 -5.71 8.66 4.40
CA SER A 128 -6.09 7.28 4.19
C SER A 128 -7.55 7.18 3.72
N LEU A 129 -7.76 6.35 2.70
CA LEU A 129 -9.07 6.05 2.13
C LEU A 129 -9.31 4.56 2.32
N SER A 130 -10.33 4.17 3.07
CA SER A 130 -10.61 2.76 3.31
C SER A 130 -12.03 2.37 2.93
N ARG A 131 -12.19 1.11 2.46
CA ARG A 131 -13.47 0.51 2.10
C ARG A 131 -13.46 -0.98 2.36
N ALA A 132 -14.58 -1.52 2.84
CA ALA A 132 -14.78 -2.94 2.99
C ALA A 132 -15.46 -3.53 1.75
N TYR A 133 -15.13 -4.79 1.45
CA TYR A 133 -15.69 -5.57 0.34
C TYR A 133 -16.14 -6.94 0.84
N LEU A 134 -17.35 -7.33 0.46
CA LEU A 134 -17.80 -8.70 0.61
C LEU A 134 -17.19 -9.53 -0.51
N LEU A 135 -16.54 -10.63 -0.15
CA LEU A 135 -15.94 -11.57 -1.09
C LEU A 135 -16.92 -12.70 -1.37
N ASP A 136 -17.44 -12.74 -2.59
CA ASP A 136 -18.26 -13.84 -3.12
C ASP A 136 -17.43 -14.72 -4.06
N GLU A 137 -17.97 -15.87 -4.52
CA GLU A 137 -17.28 -16.88 -5.32
C GLU A 137 -16.61 -16.43 -6.63
N GLY A 138 -16.70 -15.21 -7.02
CA GLY A 138 -16.05 -14.66 -8.24
C GLY A 138 -16.07 -13.16 -8.31
N ALA A 139 -16.52 -12.49 -7.25
CA ALA A 139 -16.61 -11.02 -7.23
C ALA A 139 -16.24 -10.45 -5.85
N ALA A 140 -15.78 -9.22 -5.85
CA ALA A 140 -15.68 -8.40 -4.64
C ALA A 140 -16.71 -7.27 -4.75
N ARG A 141 -17.65 -7.23 -3.82
CA ARG A 141 -18.70 -6.20 -3.80
C ARG A 141 -18.46 -5.20 -2.69
N PRO A 142 -18.55 -3.89 -2.95
CA PRO A 142 -18.47 -2.89 -1.90
C PRO A 142 -19.47 -3.16 -0.79
N ALA A 143 -18.99 -3.29 0.44
CA ALA A 143 -19.79 -3.53 1.65
C ALA A 143 -19.89 -2.29 2.55
N SER A 144 -19.16 -1.21 2.22
CA SER A 144 -19.25 0.07 2.93
C SER A 144 -19.09 1.25 1.96
N ALA A 145 -19.38 2.46 2.43
CA ALA A 145 -18.89 3.68 1.79
C ALA A 145 -17.36 3.79 1.94
N TRP A 146 -16.72 4.64 1.14
CA TRP A 146 -15.34 5.04 1.37
C TRP A 146 -15.24 5.93 2.61
N ILE A 147 -14.35 5.57 3.52
CA ILE A 147 -14.02 6.34 4.70
C ILE A 147 -12.70 7.05 4.45
N ARG A 148 -12.69 8.37 4.59
CA ARG A 148 -11.50 9.21 4.50
C ARG A 148 -11.06 9.61 5.90
N ARG A 149 -9.76 9.51 6.17
CA ARG A 149 -9.13 9.99 7.41
C ARG A 149 -7.82 10.68 7.05
N GLU A 150 -7.45 11.69 7.81
CA GLU A 150 -6.09 12.21 7.77
C GLU A 150 -5.14 11.11 8.26
N ALA A 151 -4.04 10.89 7.53
CA ALA A 151 -3.01 9.98 7.99
C ALA A 151 -2.36 10.61 9.23
N ALA A 152 -2.24 9.83 10.30
CA ALA A 152 -1.46 10.29 11.44
C ALA A 152 -0.02 10.58 11.00
N PRO A 153 0.58 11.65 11.49
CA PRO A 153 1.95 12.03 11.17
C PRO A 153 2.97 10.96 11.60
#